data_7d587256d3ead2c5355cea7829ff1028
#
_entry.id   7d587256d3ead2c5355cea7829ff1028
#
_cell.length_a   1.000
_cell.length_b   1.000
_cell.length_c   1.000
_cell.angle_alpha   90.00
_cell.angle_beta   90.00
_cell.angle_gamma   90.00
#
_symmetry.space_group_name_H-M   'P 1'
#
loop_
_entity.id
_entity.type
_entity.pdbx_description
1 polymer ?
#
loop_
_entity_poly.entity_id
_entity_poly.type
_entity_poly.pdbx_seq_one_letter_code
_entity_poly.pdbx_strand_id
1 'polypeptide(L)'
;MAIKQLSVFVENKKGTILDVTKSIAEAGVDIRALSVADTQDFGILRLIVSDIEKAKDALSEGNCVVSVTKVIAVSVSDVPGGLSKVLELLAEADINVEYVYAFITVSGQHA
;
A
#
# COMPACT_ATOMS: atom_id res chain seq x y z
N MET A 1 -6.38 13.43 0.80
CA MET A 1 -4.96 13.84 0.63
C MET A 1 -4.26 12.83 -0.27
N ALA A 2 -3.55 13.32 -1.27
CA ALA A 2 -2.80 12.44 -2.16
C ALA A 2 -1.47 12.05 -1.51
N ILE A 3 -1.19 10.76 -1.49
CA ILE A 3 0.09 10.23 -1.01
C ILE A 3 0.68 9.31 -2.07
N LYS A 4 1.94 9.00 -1.95
CA LYS A 4 2.61 8.10 -2.86
C LYS A 4 2.58 6.68 -2.33
N GLN A 5 2.22 5.76 -3.21
CA GLN A 5 2.21 4.34 -2.93
C GLN A 5 3.30 3.65 -3.74
N LEU A 6 3.98 2.73 -3.12
CA LEU A 6 4.96 1.89 -3.78
C LEU A 6 4.29 0.57 -4.17
N SER A 7 4.37 0.22 -5.44
CA SER A 7 3.89 -1.07 -5.93
C SER A 7 5.09 -1.91 -6.34
N VAL A 8 5.19 -3.11 -5.79
CA VAL A 8 6.28 -4.04 -6.07
C VAL A 8 5.70 -5.26 -6.75
N PHE A 9 6.22 -5.59 -7.91
CA PHE A 9 5.81 -6.77 -8.66
C PHE A 9 6.72 -7.93 -8.28
N VAL A 10 6.14 -8.99 -7.75
CA VAL A 10 6.87 -10.15 -7.26
C VAL A 10 6.36 -11.42 -7.90
N GLU A 11 7.23 -12.40 -8.04
CA GLU A 11 6.80 -13.74 -8.43
C GLU A 11 6.10 -14.39 -7.24
N ASN A 12 5.07 -15.17 -7.51
CA ASN A 12 4.33 -15.85 -6.46
C ASN A 12 5.10 -17.08 -6.00
N LYS A 13 6.18 -16.86 -5.29
CA LYS A 13 7.06 -17.88 -4.75
C LYS A 13 7.19 -17.72 -3.24
N LYS A 14 7.48 -18.83 -2.58
CA LYS A 14 7.75 -18.84 -1.15
C LYS A 14 8.93 -17.92 -0.82
N GLY A 15 8.74 -17.02 0.12
CA GLY A 15 9.80 -16.16 0.61
C GLY A 15 9.97 -14.83 -0.10
N THR A 16 9.31 -14.58 -1.23
CA THR A 16 9.46 -13.30 -1.96
C THR A 16 8.97 -12.10 -1.16
N ILE A 17 7.85 -12.24 -0.47
CA ILE A 17 7.33 -11.15 0.36
C ILE A 17 8.29 -10.86 1.51
N LEU A 18 8.84 -11.91 2.12
CA LEU A 18 9.84 -11.76 3.17
C LEU A 18 11.07 -11.00 2.67
N ASP A 19 11.56 -11.34 1.49
CA ASP A 19 12.73 -10.70 0.91
C ASP A 19 12.49 -9.20 0.68
N VAL A 20 11.31 -8.84 0.18
CA VAL A 20 10.94 -7.44 -0.04
C VAL A 20 10.90 -6.68 1.28
N THR A 21 10.22 -7.22 2.28
CA THR A 21 10.09 -6.55 3.59
C THR A 21 11.43 -6.44 4.30
N LYS A 22 12.29 -7.44 4.15
CA LYS A 22 13.64 -7.43 4.71
C LYS A 22 14.50 -6.33 4.09
N SER A 23 14.45 -6.18 2.77
CA SER A 23 15.18 -5.13 2.06
C SER A 23 14.76 -3.74 2.53
N ILE A 24 13.46 -3.54 2.72
CA ILE A 24 12.92 -2.27 3.21
C ILE A 24 13.37 -2.01 4.65
N ALA A 25 13.35 -3.03 5.49
CA ALA A 25 13.79 -2.91 6.89
C ALA A 25 15.28 -2.58 6.98
N GLU A 26 16.10 -3.22 6.17
CA GLU A 26 17.55 -2.98 6.13
C GLU A 26 17.89 -1.56 5.67
N ALA A 27 17.02 -0.96 4.86
CA ALA A 27 17.16 0.43 4.43
C ALA A 27 16.70 1.43 5.51
N GLY A 28 16.21 0.94 6.64
CA GLY A 28 15.72 1.79 7.72
C GLY A 28 14.35 2.42 7.45
N VAL A 29 13.58 1.81 6.58
CA VAL A 29 12.26 2.32 6.17
C VAL A 29 11.17 1.54 6.90
N ASP A 30 10.19 2.26 7.42
CA ASP A 30 9.05 1.67 8.11
C ASP A 30 7.90 1.44 7.13
N ILE A 31 7.27 0.28 7.23
CA ILE A 31 6.09 -0.05 6.45
C ILE A 31 4.86 0.33 7.27
N ARG A 32 4.06 1.26 6.76
CA ARG A 32 2.87 1.77 7.46
C ARG A 32 1.60 1.06 7.04
N ALA A 33 1.55 0.60 5.81
CA ALA A 33 0.41 -0.14 5.28
C ALA A 33 0.87 -1.09 4.20
N LEU A 34 0.19 -2.20 4.07
CA LEU A 34 0.54 -3.28 3.16
C LEU A 34 -0.71 -3.93 2.61
N SER A 35 -0.71 -4.18 1.32
CA SER A 35 -1.76 -4.95 0.66
C SER A 35 -1.12 -5.86 -0.38
N VAL A 36 -1.59 -7.09 -0.44
CA VAL A 36 -1.10 -8.07 -1.41
C VAL A 36 -2.25 -8.46 -2.33
N ALA A 37 -2.05 -8.28 -3.62
CA ALA A 37 -2.96 -8.77 -4.63
C ALA A 37 -2.25 -9.87 -5.41
N ASP A 38 -2.91 -10.97 -5.59
CA ASP A 38 -2.33 -12.22 -6.04
C ASP A 38 -3.00 -12.71 -7.31
N THR A 39 -2.19 -13.08 -8.31
CA THR A 39 -2.63 -13.85 -9.46
C THR A 39 -1.92 -15.20 -9.41
N GLN A 40 -2.14 -16.08 -10.38
CA GLN A 40 -1.52 -17.41 -10.36
C GLN A 40 0.01 -17.36 -10.31
N ASP A 41 0.62 -16.48 -11.11
CA ASP A 41 2.06 -16.46 -11.30
C ASP A 41 2.73 -15.30 -10.61
N PHE A 42 2.01 -14.20 -10.39
CA PHE A 42 2.58 -12.95 -9.89
C PHE A 42 1.74 -12.40 -8.76
N GLY A 43 2.38 -11.61 -7.93
CA GLY A 43 1.71 -10.82 -6.91
C GLY A 43 2.08 -9.35 -7.07
N ILE A 44 1.20 -8.49 -6.61
CA ILE A 44 1.46 -7.06 -6.50
C ILE A 44 1.39 -6.72 -5.03
N LEU A 45 2.52 -6.21 -4.52
CA LEU A 45 2.63 -5.77 -3.15
C LEU A 45 2.51 -4.26 -3.14
N ARG A 46 1.46 -3.75 -2.51
CA ARG A 46 1.22 -2.31 -2.40
C ARG A 46 1.60 -1.85 -1.01
N LEU A 47 2.44 -0.84 -0.93
CA LEU A 47 3.04 -0.40 0.33
C LEU A 47 2.91 1.10 0.50
N ILE A 48 2.59 1.50 1.72
CA ILE A 48 2.77 2.87 2.18
C ILE A 48 3.94 2.82 3.17
N VAL A 49 4.97 3.59 2.88
CA VAL A 49 6.23 3.54 3.63
C VAL A 49 6.62 4.92 4.11
N SER A 50 7.50 4.97 5.12
CA SER A 50 7.96 6.23 5.71
C SER A 50 8.85 7.04 4.77
N ASP A 51 9.62 6.38 3.89
CA ASP A 51 10.50 7.04 2.94
C ASP A 51 10.49 6.25 1.63
N ILE A 52 9.71 6.74 0.68
CA ILE A 52 9.49 6.01 -0.57
C ILE A 52 10.72 5.97 -1.46
N GLU A 53 11.55 7.01 -1.44
CA GLU A 53 12.75 7.03 -2.27
C GLU A 53 13.78 6.00 -1.80
N LYS A 54 13.98 5.90 -0.49
CA LYS A 54 14.87 4.88 0.07
C LYS A 54 14.37 3.47 -0.20
N ALA A 55 13.07 3.25 -0.05
CA ALA A 55 12.47 1.94 -0.31
C ALA A 55 12.61 1.56 -1.77
N LYS A 56 12.32 2.50 -2.66
CA LYS A 56 12.43 2.29 -4.10
C LYS A 56 13.86 1.95 -4.50
N ASP A 57 14.83 2.69 -3.99
CA ASP A 57 16.25 2.44 -4.29
C ASP A 57 16.69 1.07 -3.79
N ALA A 58 16.32 0.71 -2.56
CA ALA A 58 16.68 -0.58 -1.97
C ALA A 58 16.11 -1.75 -2.78
N LEU A 59 14.86 -1.64 -3.21
CA LEU A 59 14.23 -2.69 -3.99
C LEU A 59 14.76 -2.77 -5.43
N SER A 60 15.09 -1.63 -6.02
CA SER A 60 15.68 -1.60 -7.36
C SER A 60 17.06 -2.25 -7.37
N GLU A 61 17.85 -2.05 -6.32
CA GLU A 61 19.14 -2.73 -6.17
C GLU A 61 18.98 -4.24 -6.07
N GLY A 62 17.87 -4.72 -5.52
CA GLY A 62 17.55 -6.14 -5.44
C GLY A 62 16.88 -6.71 -6.68
N ASN A 63 16.88 -5.97 -7.79
CA ASN A 63 16.26 -6.36 -9.06
C ASN A 63 14.75 -6.52 -9.00
N CYS A 64 14.09 -5.84 -8.07
CA CYS A 64 12.64 -5.81 -8.01
C CYS A 64 12.08 -4.79 -9.00
N VAL A 65 10.98 -5.12 -9.64
CA VAL A 65 10.25 -4.17 -10.48
C VAL A 65 9.31 -3.38 -9.58
N VAL A 66 9.49 -2.08 -9.56
CA VAL A 66 8.70 -1.21 -8.68
C VAL A 66 8.10 -0.06 -9.49
N SER A 67 6.96 0.43 -9.04
CA SER A 67 6.37 1.65 -9.56
C SER A 67 5.81 2.48 -8.42
N VAL A 68 5.70 3.78 -8.64
CA VAL A 68 5.16 4.72 -7.68
C VAL A 68 3.86 5.28 -8.24
N THR A 69 2.80 5.18 -7.47
CA THR A 69 1.47 5.64 -7.86
C THR A 69 0.93 6.57 -6.78
N LYS A 70 0.22 7.60 -7.21
CA LYS A 70 -0.48 8.45 -6.25
C LYS A 70 -1.81 7.80 -5.88
N VAL A 71 -2.09 7.76 -4.59
CA VAL A 71 -3.34 7.26 -4.06
C VAL A 71 -3.93 8.30 -3.11
N ILE A 72 -5.21 8.18 -2.82
CA ILE A 72 -5.88 9.12 -1.91
C ILE A 72 -5.99 8.46 -0.54
N ALA A 73 -5.46 9.14 0.47
CA ALA A 73 -5.61 8.74 1.86
C ALA A 73 -6.78 9.50 2.47
N VAL A 74 -7.69 8.77 3.07
CA VAL A 74 -8.91 9.33 3.67
C VAL A 74 -9.05 8.80 5.09
N SER A 75 -9.29 9.70 6.03
CA SER A 75 -9.63 9.29 7.39
C SER A 75 -11.08 8.86 7.45
N VAL A 76 -11.32 7.71 8.07
CA VAL A 76 -12.64 7.12 8.20
C VAL A 76 -12.89 6.81 9.66
N SER A 77 -14.08 7.15 10.16
CA SER A 77 -14.47 6.79 11.52
C SER A 77 -14.58 5.28 11.64
N ASP A 78 -14.03 4.74 12.72
CA ASP A 78 -14.06 3.29 12.99
C ASP A 78 -15.41 2.92 13.61
N VAL A 79 -16.45 3.02 12.81
CA VAL A 79 -17.83 2.68 13.18
C VAL A 79 -18.48 1.95 12.01
N PRO A 80 -19.53 1.15 12.27
CA PRO A 80 -20.27 0.52 11.17
C PRO A 80 -20.76 1.57 10.16
N GLY A 81 -20.48 1.31 8.89
CA GLY A 81 -20.90 2.21 7.82
C GLY A 81 -19.94 3.36 7.52
N GLY A 82 -18.86 3.52 8.29
CA GLY A 82 -17.88 4.60 8.05
C GLY A 82 -17.27 4.54 6.65
N LEU A 83 -16.81 3.37 6.25
CA LEU A 83 -16.25 3.17 4.91
C LEU A 83 -17.32 3.35 3.83
N SER A 84 -18.52 2.83 4.07
CA SER A 84 -19.60 2.91 3.09
C SER A 84 -19.95 4.35 2.70
N LYS A 85 -19.87 5.28 3.64
CA LYS A 85 -20.10 6.70 3.36
C LYS A 85 -19.10 7.27 2.37
N VAL A 86 -17.84 6.92 2.51
CA VAL A 86 -16.79 7.36 1.58
C VAL A 86 -17.03 6.78 0.20
N LEU A 87 -17.32 5.49 0.14
CA LEU A 87 -17.57 4.80 -1.13
C LEU A 87 -18.82 5.35 -1.83
N GLU A 88 -19.83 5.73 -1.06
CA GLU A 88 -21.04 6.35 -1.59
C GLU A 88 -20.72 7.68 -2.28
N LEU A 89 -19.90 8.51 -1.65
CA LEU A 89 -19.47 9.79 -2.24
C LEU A 89 -18.71 9.59 -3.54
N LEU A 90 -17.86 8.59 -3.59
CA LEU A 90 -17.10 8.27 -4.81
C LEU A 90 -18.02 7.78 -5.92
N ALA A 91 -19.00 6.96 -5.58
CA ALA A 91 -19.99 6.46 -6.54
C ALA A 91 -20.84 7.61 -7.11
N GLU A 92 -21.27 8.52 -6.26
CA GLU A 92 -22.03 9.70 -6.68
C GLU A 92 -21.23 10.62 -7.60
N ALA A 93 -19.91 10.66 -7.42
CA ALA A 93 -19.00 11.41 -8.27
C ALA A 93 -18.59 10.64 -9.54
N ASP A 94 -19.19 9.47 -9.77
CA ASP A 94 -18.91 8.60 -10.90
C ASP A 94 -17.46 8.14 -10.94
N ILE A 95 -16.88 7.89 -9.76
CA ILE A 95 -15.52 7.40 -9.61
C ILE A 95 -15.55 5.90 -9.33
N ASN A 96 -14.86 5.12 -10.14
CA ASN A 96 -14.72 3.69 -9.94
C ASN A 96 -13.54 3.41 -9.02
N VAL A 97 -13.77 2.60 -7.98
CA VAL A 97 -12.71 2.21 -7.06
C VAL A 97 -12.03 0.96 -7.59
N GLU A 98 -10.76 1.08 -7.94
CA GLU A 98 -9.97 -0.04 -8.45
C GLU A 98 -9.48 -0.93 -7.31
N TYR A 99 -9.06 -0.32 -6.21
CA TYR A 99 -8.68 -1.04 -5.01
C TYR A 99 -8.71 -0.11 -3.80
N VAL A 100 -8.82 -0.70 -2.65
CA VAL A 100 -8.82 0.01 -1.37
C VAL A 100 -8.21 -0.89 -0.31
N TYR A 101 -7.47 -0.29 0.60
CA TYR A 101 -7.00 -0.99 1.79
C TYR A 101 -6.84 0.01 2.92
N ALA A 102 -6.80 -0.50 4.13
CA ALA A 102 -6.82 0.34 5.31
C ALA A 102 -5.66 0.02 6.24
N PHE A 103 -5.34 0.98 7.08
CA PHE A 103 -4.46 0.75 8.21
C PHE A 103 -5.04 1.52 9.40
N ILE A 104 -4.76 1.01 10.57
CA ILE A 104 -5.26 1.61 11.80
C ILE A 104 -4.13 2.40 12.44
N THR A 105 -4.40 3.67 12.75
CA THR A 105 -3.47 4.49 13.50
C THR A 105 -3.78 4.41 14.99
N VAL A 106 -2.79 4.68 15.81
CA VAL A 106 -2.94 4.64 17.27
C VAL A 106 -3.06 6.04 17.83
N SER A 107 -3.29 6.16 19.13
CA SER A 107 -3.31 7.43 19.86
C SER A 107 -4.43 8.36 19.43
N GLY A 108 -5.60 7.82 19.13
CA GLY A 108 -6.77 8.59 18.76
C GLY A 108 -6.74 9.18 17.38
N GLN A 109 -5.72 8.87 16.59
CA GLN A 109 -5.66 9.25 15.19
C GLN A 109 -6.58 8.36 14.36
N HIS A 110 -6.95 8.82 13.19
CA HIS A 110 -7.81 8.06 12.28
C HIS A 110 -7.00 7.40 11.19
N ALA A 111 -7.46 6.24 10.77
CA ALA A 111 -6.84 5.50 9.70
C ALA A 111 -7.06 6.18 8.34
#